data_778a7bd149c6fb4885c9fd000f0dc0e6
#
_entry.id   778a7bd149c6fb4885c9fd000f0dc0e6
#
_cell.length_a   1.000
_cell.length_b   1.000
_cell.length_c   1.000
_cell.angle_alpha   90.00
_cell.angle_beta   90.00
_cell.angle_gamma   90.00
#
_symmetry.space_group_name_H-M   'P 1'
#
loop_
_entity.id
_entity.type
_entity.pdbx_description
1 polymer ?
#
loop_
_entity_poly.entity_id
_entity_poly.type
_entity_poly.pdbx_seq_one_letter_code
_entity_poly.pdbx_strand_id
1 'polypeptide(L)'
;MAYFLKKTTLKGRTYLSIVESFYSHEKRGAAHRTYKSLASVETWKAKGIEDPIAHFQKEVDELNSQRKNEGVPKISTVSPELYLGYFPFVSLMNKMNIKKYVDYFNLSNSFEFDLYELLSSLIYARLVNPCSKHKTFHEVLPQLKDTAHFSYDQLLDGLAFMGNDYGKFIEIFNEQMKKVYNINTSKTYFDCTNFYFEIDREDDFRRKGPSKENRKDPIVSLGLLLDANQIPIGMKLFPGNESEKPILRDVIQGLKKKNQIAGKTIHVADKGLNCTQNIAFSKENGDGYLFSKSVKTLPEKEKKWVLLDNEDWKEIKN
;
A
#
# COMPACT_ATOMS: atom_id res chain seq x y z
N MET A 1 21.68 6.54 -29.32
CA MET A 1 21.45 5.92 -30.64
C MET A 1 21.33 7.01 -31.67
N ALA A 2 21.95 6.90 -32.83
CA ALA A 2 21.99 7.97 -33.81
C ALA A 2 21.91 7.40 -35.24
N TYR A 3 21.43 8.21 -36.15
CA TYR A 3 21.54 7.94 -37.59
C TYR A 3 22.85 8.48 -38.11
N PHE A 4 23.44 7.82 -39.12
CA PHE A 4 24.63 8.30 -39.83
C PHE A 4 24.59 7.90 -41.29
N LEU A 5 25.24 8.69 -42.15
CA LEU A 5 25.36 8.43 -43.57
C LEU A 5 26.52 7.47 -43.83
N LYS A 6 26.22 6.25 -44.25
CA LYS A 6 27.22 5.24 -44.66
C LYS A 6 27.52 5.33 -46.15
N LYS A 7 28.79 5.37 -46.49
CA LYS A 7 29.30 5.35 -47.87
C LYS A 7 29.91 3.98 -48.17
N THR A 8 29.51 3.33 -49.22
CA THR A 8 30.02 2.04 -49.63
C THR A 8 30.45 2.08 -51.09
N THR A 9 31.74 1.87 -51.38
CA THR A 9 32.25 1.86 -52.76
C THR A 9 32.24 0.42 -53.31
N LEU A 10 31.55 0.24 -54.44
CA LEU A 10 31.43 -1.04 -55.14
C LEU A 10 31.70 -0.81 -56.64
N LYS A 11 32.65 -1.51 -57.20
CA LYS A 11 33.02 -1.42 -58.60
C LYS A 11 33.24 0.02 -59.12
N GLY A 12 33.93 0.85 -58.32
CA GLY A 12 34.24 2.25 -58.65
C GLY A 12 33.09 3.25 -58.47
N ARG A 13 31.89 2.80 -57.99
CA ARG A 13 30.75 3.67 -57.72
C ARG A 13 30.51 3.76 -56.21
N THR A 14 30.17 4.96 -55.73
CA THR A 14 29.88 5.21 -54.31
C THR A 14 28.38 5.19 -54.06
N TYR A 15 27.90 4.22 -53.28
CA TYR A 15 26.52 4.10 -52.82
C TYR A 15 26.35 4.71 -51.44
N LEU A 16 25.21 5.33 -51.22
CA LEU A 16 24.85 5.94 -49.97
C LEU A 16 23.75 5.14 -49.26
N SER A 17 23.80 5.06 -47.93
CA SER A 17 22.71 4.55 -47.11
C SER A 17 22.67 5.27 -45.78
N ILE A 18 21.47 5.53 -45.27
CA ILE A 18 21.24 6.01 -43.91
C ILE A 18 21.16 4.76 -43.01
N VAL A 19 22.01 4.73 -42.01
CA VAL A 19 22.14 3.60 -41.11
C VAL A 19 21.80 4.06 -39.68
N GLU A 20 21.02 3.26 -39.01
CA GLU A 20 20.68 3.49 -37.59
C GLU A 20 21.60 2.65 -36.70
N SER A 21 22.21 3.26 -35.73
CA SER A 21 22.94 2.61 -34.65
C SER A 21 22.02 2.35 -33.47
N PHE A 22 21.98 1.14 -32.92
CA PHE A 22 21.22 0.76 -31.74
C PHE A 22 22.02 -0.18 -30.84
N TYR A 23 21.63 -0.32 -29.58
CA TYR A 23 22.23 -1.29 -28.69
C TYR A 23 21.58 -2.66 -28.88
N SER A 24 22.38 -3.69 -29.15
CA SER A 24 21.93 -5.08 -29.23
C SER A 24 22.24 -5.80 -27.92
N HIS A 25 21.22 -6.31 -27.27
CA HIS A 25 21.38 -7.13 -26.06
C HIS A 25 22.09 -8.47 -26.38
N GLU A 26 21.87 -9.05 -27.53
CA GLU A 26 22.52 -10.29 -27.98
C GLU A 26 24.03 -10.12 -28.17
N LYS A 27 24.43 -9.00 -28.79
CA LYS A 27 25.84 -8.68 -29.08
C LYS A 27 26.52 -7.91 -27.93
N ARG A 28 25.76 -7.56 -26.89
CA ARG A 28 26.22 -6.71 -25.77
C ARG A 28 26.98 -5.46 -26.21
N GLY A 29 26.53 -4.84 -27.29
CA GLY A 29 27.22 -3.69 -27.90
C GLY A 29 26.41 -2.99 -28.97
N ALA A 30 27.04 -2.01 -29.64
CA ALA A 30 26.42 -1.29 -30.74
C ALA A 30 26.20 -2.21 -31.96
N ALA A 31 25.00 -2.17 -32.48
CA ALA A 31 24.63 -2.84 -33.75
C ALA A 31 24.07 -1.79 -34.71
N HIS A 32 24.08 -2.12 -35.98
CA HIS A 32 23.67 -1.23 -37.08
C HIS A 32 22.62 -1.91 -37.93
N ARG A 33 21.59 -1.17 -38.32
CA ARG A 33 20.61 -1.60 -39.31
C ARG A 33 20.44 -0.51 -40.38
N THR A 34 20.24 -0.91 -41.64
CA THR A 34 19.96 0.05 -42.72
C THR A 34 18.55 0.62 -42.52
N TYR A 35 18.46 1.94 -42.32
CA TYR A 35 17.20 2.66 -42.21
C TYR A 35 16.64 2.97 -43.62
N LYS A 36 17.50 3.52 -44.50
CA LYS A 36 17.13 3.88 -45.89
C LYS A 36 18.29 3.59 -46.80
N SER A 37 18.04 2.80 -47.85
CA SER A 37 19.03 2.59 -48.94
C SER A 37 18.88 3.70 -49.97
N LEU A 38 19.98 4.34 -50.33
CA LEU A 38 20.05 5.40 -51.30
C LEU A 38 20.78 4.90 -52.54
N ALA A 39 20.52 5.48 -53.70
CA ALA A 39 21.22 5.16 -54.94
C ALA A 39 22.69 5.64 -54.89
N SER A 40 23.44 5.41 -55.97
CA SER A 40 24.81 5.87 -56.05
C SER A 40 24.88 7.40 -56.17
N VAL A 41 26.02 7.97 -55.80
CA VAL A 41 26.28 9.42 -55.90
C VAL A 41 26.09 9.93 -57.32
N GLU A 42 26.55 9.11 -58.30
CA GLU A 42 26.42 9.43 -59.75
C GLU A 42 24.96 9.48 -60.17
N THR A 43 24.13 8.58 -59.66
CA THR A 43 22.69 8.58 -59.96
C THR A 43 22.00 9.86 -59.44
N TRP A 44 22.39 10.34 -58.29
CA TRP A 44 21.81 11.56 -57.71
C TRP A 44 22.32 12.84 -58.37
N LYS A 45 23.60 12.83 -58.81
CA LYS A 45 24.13 13.91 -59.66
C LYS A 45 23.39 14.00 -60.99
N ALA A 46 23.11 12.86 -61.63
CA ALA A 46 22.31 12.83 -62.86
C ALA A 46 20.86 13.30 -62.65
N LYS A 47 20.32 13.27 -61.42
CA LYS A 47 19.02 13.82 -61.07
C LYS A 47 19.05 15.30 -60.65
N GLY A 48 20.17 15.97 -60.79
CA GLY A 48 20.31 17.41 -60.55
C GLY A 48 20.75 17.80 -59.15
N ILE A 49 21.17 16.85 -58.29
CA ILE A 49 21.73 17.17 -57.00
C ILE A 49 23.24 17.32 -57.12
N GLU A 50 23.77 18.51 -56.99
CA GLU A 50 25.22 18.77 -57.15
C GLU A 50 26.08 18.08 -56.13
N ASP A 51 25.66 18.09 -54.82
CA ASP A 51 26.34 17.36 -53.77
C ASP A 51 25.35 16.43 -53.00
N PRO A 52 25.19 15.18 -53.46
CA PRO A 52 24.34 14.20 -52.79
C PRO A 52 24.77 13.87 -51.39
N ILE A 53 26.06 13.99 -51.08
CA ILE A 53 26.57 13.68 -49.73
C ILE A 53 26.09 14.73 -48.71
N ALA A 54 26.29 16.01 -49.06
CA ALA A 54 25.83 17.11 -48.22
C ALA A 54 24.29 17.15 -48.10
N HIS A 55 23.59 16.79 -49.20
CA HIS A 55 22.12 16.76 -49.22
C HIS A 55 21.59 15.70 -48.21
N PHE A 56 22.07 14.46 -48.27
CA PHE A 56 21.64 13.42 -47.38
C PHE A 56 22.23 13.52 -45.96
N GLN A 57 23.32 14.25 -45.78
CA GLN A 57 23.81 14.56 -44.44
C GLN A 57 22.84 15.48 -43.72
N LYS A 58 22.21 16.45 -44.37
CA LYS A 58 21.15 17.26 -43.78
C LYS A 58 19.95 16.44 -43.35
N GLU A 59 19.51 15.48 -44.21
CA GLU A 59 18.44 14.54 -43.85
C GLU A 59 18.78 13.73 -42.59
N VAL A 60 20.03 13.27 -42.47
CA VAL A 60 20.52 12.59 -41.25
C VAL A 60 20.50 13.51 -40.02
N ASP A 61 20.93 14.74 -40.17
CA ASP A 61 20.95 15.72 -39.08
C ASP A 61 19.53 16.08 -38.60
N GLU A 62 18.58 16.19 -39.55
CA GLU A 62 17.16 16.39 -39.26
C GLU A 62 16.58 15.18 -38.49
N LEU A 63 16.84 13.94 -38.94
CA LEU A 63 16.42 12.72 -38.25
C LEU A 63 16.98 12.63 -36.81
N ASN A 64 18.24 12.98 -36.63
CA ASN A 64 18.87 13.02 -35.33
C ASN A 64 18.28 14.11 -34.42
N SER A 65 17.93 15.26 -34.99
CA SER A 65 17.29 16.37 -34.29
C SER A 65 15.86 16.02 -33.85
N GLN A 66 15.07 15.42 -34.76
CA GLN A 66 13.73 14.91 -34.43
C GLN A 66 13.78 13.88 -33.30
N ARG A 67 14.73 12.96 -33.38
CA ARG A 67 14.92 11.92 -32.36
C ARG A 67 15.36 12.46 -31.00
N LYS A 68 16.18 13.52 -30.97
CA LYS A 68 16.51 14.24 -29.74
C LYS A 68 15.27 14.88 -29.11
N ASN A 69 14.40 15.43 -29.97
CA ASN A 69 13.17 16.07 -29.52
C ASN A 69 12.09 15.07 -29.07
N GLU A 70 12.06 13.87 -29.66
CA GLU A 70 11.17 12.77 -29.21
C GLU A 70 11.56 12.24 -27.83
N GLY A 71 12.84 12.32 -27.46
CA GLY A 71 13.34 11.91 -26.14
C GLY A 71 13.22 12.96 -25.04
N VAL A 72 12.87 14.22 -25.38
CA VAL A 72 12.61 15.27 -24.39
C VAL A 72 11.13 15.24 -24.07
N PRO A 73 10.72 14.96 -22.81
CA PRO A 73 9.33 15.08 -22.42
C PRO A 73 8.85 16.47 -22.80
N LYS A 74 7.78 16.57 -23.62
CA LYS A 74 7.14 17.87 -23.88
C LYS A 74 6.73 18.43 -22.54
N ILE A 75 7.35 19.55 -22.14
CA ILE A 75 6.93 20.28 -20.95
C ILE A 75 5.49 20.72 -21.23
N SER A 76 4.54 20.10 -20.56
CA SER A 76 3.17 20.54 -20.56
C SER A 76 3.12 21.96 -20.00
N THR A 77 2.27 22.80 -20.55
CA THR A 77 1.98 24.14 -20.00
C THR A 77 1.35 24.07 -18.61
N VAL A 78 0.86 22.89 -18.23
CA VAL A 78 0.32 22.59 -16.91
C VAL A 78 1.20 21.50 -16.29
N SER A 79 1.93 21.85 -15.23
CA SER A 79 2.63 20.85 -14.42
C SER A 79 1.61 19.96 -13.72
N PRO A 80 1.69 18.64 -13.84
CA PRO A 80 0.79 17.76 -13.08
C PRO A 80 1.06 17.96 -11.59
N GLU A 81 -0.01 18.06 -10.82
CA GLU A 81 0.06 18.01 -9.36
C GLU A 81 0.33 16.57 -8.93
N LEU A 82 1.40 16.36 -8.14
CA LEU A 82 1.79 15.04 -7.67
C LEU A 82 1.80 14.98 -6.14
N TYR A 83 1.31 13.89 -5.59
CA TYR A 83 1.45 13.57 -4.17
C TYR A 83 2.83 12.96 -3.92
N LEU A 84 3.63 13.57 -3.06
CA LEU A 84 4.96 13.08 -2.68
C LEU A 84 5.04 12.65 -1.20
N GLY A 85 4.01 12.94 -0.42
CA GLY A 85 3.98 12.70 1.04
C GLY A 85 4.13 11.23 1.46
N TYR A 86 4.03 10.28 0.54
CA TYR A 86 4.17 8.85 0.82
C TYR A 86 5.62 8.33 0.77
N PHE A 87 6.58 9.09 0.28
CA PHE A 87 7.98 8.62 0.14
C PHE A 87 8.62 8.09 1.43
N PRO A 88 8.41 8.67 2.62
CA PRO A 88 8.91 8.08 3.87
C PRO A 88 8.38 6.65 4.09
N PHE A 89 7.14 6.37 3.66
CA PHE A 89 6.52 5.05 3.80
C PHE A 89 7.07 4.05 2.78
N VAL A 90 7.48 4.50 1.59
CA VAL A 90 8.23 3.66 0.64
C VAL A 90 9.53 3.15 1.31
N SER A 91 10.27 4.05 1.96
CA SER A 91 11.48 3.69 2.69
C SER A 91 11.20 2.69 3.82
N LEU A 92 10.10 2.88 4.57
CA LEU A 92 9.69 1.99 5.64
C LEU A 92 9.30 0.60 5.10
N MET A 93 8.50 0.53 4.05
CA MET A 93 8.10 -0.72 3.39
C MET A 93 9.31 -1.50 2.88
N ASN A 94 10.32 -0.80 2.33
CA ASN A 94 11.57 -1.39 1.89
C ASN A 94 12.40 -1.93 3.08
N LYS A 95 12.52 -1.18 4.19
CA LYS A 95 13.21 -1.63 5.40
C LYS A 95 12.55 -2.88 6.00
N MET A 96 11.23 -2.95 5.97
CA MET A 96 10.46 -4.12 6.40
C MET A 96 10.54 -5.27 5.39
N ASN A 97 11.02 -5.02 4.15
CA ASN A 97 11.13 -6.00 3.08
C ASN A 97 9.78 -6.67 2.74
N ILE A 98 8.68 -5.92 2.81
CA ILE A 98 7.31 -6.43 2.61
C ILE A 98 7.16 -7.07 1.23
N LYS A 99 7.77 -6.45 0.19
CA LYS A 99 7.69 -6.96 -1.19
C LYS A 99 8.04 -8.44 -1.27
N LYS A 100 9.16 -8.87 -0.68
CA LYS A 100 9.62 -10.26 -0.72
C LYS A 100 8.56 -11.26 -0.25
N TYR A 101 7.79 -10.92 0.79
CA TYR A 101 6.79 -11.81 1.37
C TYR A 101 5.47 -11.78 0.60
N VAL A 102 5.11 -10.62 0.04
CA VAL A 102 3.91 -10.49 -0.80
C VAL A 102 4.14 -11.16 -2.15
N ASP A 103 5.34 -11.04 -2.74
CA ASP A 103 5.70 -11.72 -3.99
C ASP A 103 5.59 -13.25 -3.88
N TYR A 104 5.70 -13.82 -2.67
CA TYR A 104 5.47 -15.25 -2.46
C TYR A 104 4.04 -15.68 -2.85
N PHE A 105 3.05 -14.82 -2.65
CA PHE A 105 1.69 -15.08 -3.12
C PHE A 105 1.59 -15.05 -4.64
N ASN A 106 2.38 -14.23 -5.34
CA ASN A 106 2.44 -14.21 -6.79
C ASN A 106 2.94 -15.55 -7.36
N LEU A 107 3.87 -16.23 -6.66
CA LEU A 107 4.38 -17.55 -7.08
C LEU A 107 3.36 -18.67 -6.94
N SER A 108 2.44 -18.54 -5.98
CA SER A 108 1.41 -19.55 -5.70
C SER A 108 0.06 -19.27 -6.37
N ASN A 109 -0.11 -18.09 -6.95
CA ASN A 109 -1.33 -17.65 -7.63
C ASN A 109 -0.99 -17.08 -9.00
N SER A 110 -1.80 -17.36 -10.00
CA SER A 110 -1.60 -16.87 -11.39
C SER A 110 -2.18 -15.46 -11.56
N PHE A 111 -1.64 -14.47 -10.84
CA PHE A 111 -2.04 -13.09 -11.05
C PHE A 111 -1.42 -12.52 -12.33
N GLU A 112 -2.20 -11.77 -13.09
CA GLU A 112 -1.73 -11.00 -14.26
C GLU A 112 -1.20 -9.62 -13.87
N PHE A 113 -1.10 -9.33 -12.57
CA PHE A 113 -0.65 -8.06 -11.99
C PHE A 113 0.28 -8.29 -10.78
N ASP A 114 1.08 -7.29 -10.44
CA ASP A 114 1.94 -7.33 -9.25
C ASP A 114 1.11 -7.00 -7.99
N LEU A 115 0.89 -8.00 -7.14
CA LEU A 115 0.11 -7.85 -5.90
C LEU A 115 0.79 -6.89 -4.91
N TYR A 116 2.12 -6.82 -4.88
CA TYR A 116 2.81 -5.87 -4.02
C TYR A 116 2.65 -4.44 -4.53
N GLU A 117 2.74 -4.22 -5.84
CA GLU A 117 2.48 -2.92 -6.44
C GLU A 117 1.06 -2.44 -6.09
N LEU A 118 0.07 -3.32 -6.23
CA LEU A 118 -1.31 -3.02 -5.89
C LEU A 118 -1.48 -2.68 -4.39
N LEU A 119 -0.97 -3.51 -3.49
CA LEU A 119 -1.03 -3.30 -2.04
C LEU A 119 -0.35 -1.99 -1.64
N SER A 120 0.88 -1.75 -2.10
CA SER A 120 1.65 -0.56 -1.77
C SER A 120 0.99 0.72 -2.31
N SER A 121 0.49 0.68 -3.54
CA SER A 121 -0.24 1.80 -4.16
C SER A 121 -1.49 2.16 -3.37
N LEU A 122 -2.26 1.18 -2.89
CA LEU A 122 -3.44 1.41 -2.05
C LEU A 122 -3.07 2.01 -0.69
N ILE A 123 -1.98 1.56 -0.08
CA ILE A 123 -1.45 2.11 1.18
C ILE A 123 -1.05 3.58 0.96
N TYR A 124 -0.25 3.85 -0.07
CA TYR A 124 0.22 5.22 -0.37
C TYR A 124 -0.94 6.16 -0.69
N ALA A 125 -1.88 5.72 -1.53
CA ALA A 125 -3.07 6.50 -1.84
C ALA A 125 -3.90 6.80 -0.59
N ARG A 126 -4.06 5.82 0.30
CA ARG A 126 -4.78 6.01 1.57
C ARG A 126 -4.10 7.00 2.50
N LEU A 127 -2.78 7.08 2.49
CA LEU A 127 -2.01 8.01 3.33
C LEU A 127 -2.11 9.45 2.82
N VAL A 128 -2.11 9.67 1.50
CA VAL A 128 -2.11 11.02 0.93
C VAL A 128 -3.50 11.59 0.72
N ASN A 129 -4.48 10.75 0.34
CA ASN A 129 -5.86 11.18 0.10
C ASN A 129 -6.85 10.04 0.33
N PRO A 130 -7.35 9.85 1.57
CA PRO A 130 -8.32 8.80 1.90
C PRO A 130 -9.66 9.01 1.18
N CYS A 131 -10.04 8.09 0.29
CA CYS A 131 -11.29 8.13 -0.45
C CYS A 131 -11.79 6.73 -0.84
N SER A 132 -12.89 6.65 -1.60
CA SER A 132 -13.42 5.39 -2.11
C SER A 132 -12.43 4.72 -3.07
N LYS A 133 -12.52 3.40 -3.27
CA LYS A 133 -11.62 2.66 -4.17
C LYS A 133 -11.73 3.14 -5.62
N HIS A 134 -12.93 3.47 -6.07
CA HIS A 134 -13.16 4.06 -7.38
C HIS A 134 -12.39 5.38 -7.53
N LYS A 135 -12.58 6.31 -6.60
CA LYS A 135 -11.89 7.60 -6.60
C LYS A 135 -10.38 7.42 -6.43
N THR A 136 -9.94 6.49 -5.56
CA THR A 136 -8.52 6.15 -5.41
C THR A 136 -7.91 5.80 -6.76
N PHE A 137 -8.56 4.89 -7.53
CA PHE A 137 -8.04 4.43 -8.81
C PHE A 137 -7.99 5.53 -9.87
N HIS A 138 -9.10 6.27 -10.03
CA HIS A 138 -9.23 7.23 -11.13
C HIS A 138 -8.59 8.60 -10.88
N GLU A 139 -8.49 9.02 -9.60
CA GLU A 139 -8.03 10.37 -9.27
C GLU A 139 -6.73 10.41 -8.48
N VAL A 140 -6.49 9.46 -7.54
CA VAL A 140 -5.34 9.53 -6.64
C VAL A 140 -4.14 8.79 -7.20
N LEU A 141 -4.30 7.55 -7.69
CA LEU A 141 -3.19 6.78 -8.25
C LEU A 141 -2.48 7.49 -9.41
N PRO A 142 -3.19 8.16 -10.35
CA PRO A 142 -2.52 8.93 -11.41
C PRO A 142 -1.68 10.11 -10.92
N GLN A 143 -1.91 10.58 -9.68
CA GLN A 143 -1.16 11.66 -9.05
C GLN A 143 -0.01 11.15 -8.18
N LEU A 144 0.18 9.86 -8.02
CA LEU A 144 1.40 9.30 -7.45
C LEU A 144 2.51 9.34 -8.50
N LYS A 145 3.77 9.46 -8.06
CA LYS A 145 4.92 9.56 -8.96
C LYS A 145 5.07 8.31 -9.85
N ASP A 146 4.86 7.14 -9.26
CA ASP A 146 4.94 5.89 -9.97
C ASP A 146 3.52 5.49 -10.39
N THR A 147 3.30 5.37 -11.70
CA THR A 147 1.99 4.99 -12.27
C THR A 147 1.71 3.52 -11.97
N ALA A 148 0.49 3.23 -11.53
CA ALA A 148 0.03 1.87 -11.31
C ALA A 148 -0.15 1.11 -12.65
N HIS A 149 0.38 -0.12 -12.72
CA HIS A 149 0.35 -0.97 -13.91
C HIS A 149 -0.72 -2.07 -13.82
N PHE A 150 -1.87 -1.75 -13.23
CA PHE A 150 -3.01 -2.65 -13.11
C PHE A 150 -4.32 -1.94 -13.46
N SER A 151 -5.31 -2.69 -13.92
CA SER A 151 -6.64 -2.18 -14.23
C SER A 151 -7.48 -2.05 -12.95
N TYR A 152 -8.65 -1.38 -13.07
CA TYR A 152 -9.61 -1.28 -11.96
C TYR A 152 -10.18 -2.65 -11.55
N ASP A 153 -10.42 -3.54 -12.50
CA ASP A 153 -10.89 -4.90 -12.22
C ASP A 153 -9.81 -5.71 -11.48
N GLN A 154 -8.56 -5.63 -11.91
CA GLN A 154 -7.43 -6.21 -11.20
C GLN A 154 -7.25 -5.66 -9.78
N LEU A 155 -7.55 -4.37 -9.56
CA LEU A 155 -7.58 -3.79 -8.22
C LEU A 155 -8.66 -4.44 -7.35
N LEU A 156 -9.86 -4.68 -7.90
CA LEU A 156 -10.94 -5.34 -7.17
C LEU A 156 -10.61 -6.80 -6.86
N ASP A 157 -10.02 -7.52 -7.81
CA ASP A 157 -9.57 -8.91 -7.62
C ASP A 157 -8.48 -9.01 -6.55
N GLY A 158 -7.50 -8.12 -6.59
CA GLY A 158 -6.45 -8.04 -5.56
C GLY A 158 -7.00 -7.71 -4.18
N LEU A 159 -7.99 -6.82 -4.09
CA LEU A 159 -8.68 -6.51 -2.84
C LEU A 159 -9.46 -7.71 -2.31
N ALA A 160 -10.17 -8.45 -3.17
CA ALA A 160 -10.89 -9.65 -2.78
C ALA A 160 -9.94 -10.73 -2.26
N PHE A 161 -8.82 -10.95 -2.95
CA PHE A 161 -7.79 -11.88 -2.51
C PHE A 161 -7.20 -11.49 -1.14
N MET A 162 -6.77 -10.23 -0.98
CA MET A 162 -6.22 -9.76 0.29
C MET A 162 -7.25 -9.79 1.41
N GLY A 163 -8.53 -9.53 1.10
CA GLY A 163 -9.62 -9.59 2.06
C GLY A 163 -9.88 -11.00 2.58
N ASN A 164 -9.86 -11.99 1.70
CA ASN A 164 -10.06 -13.40 2.07
C ASN A 164 -8.95 -13.93 2.98
N ASP A 165 -7.73 -13.49 2.78
CA ASP A 165 -6.54 -13.92 3.53
C ASP A 165 -5.92 -12.79 4.40
N TYR A 166 -6.72 -11.79 4.80
CA TYR A 166 -6.21 -10.60 5.50
C TYR A 166 -5.35 -10.93 6.73
N GLY A 167 -5.64 -12.03 7.40
CA GLY A 167 -4.85 -12.49 8.55
C GLY A 167 -3.40 -12.79 8.20
N LYS A 168 -3.11 -13.32 7.01
CA LYS A 168 -1.74 -13.58 6.54
C LYS A 168 -0.99 -12.27 6.26
N PHE A 169 -1.66 -11.29 5.66
CA PHE A 169 -1.05 -9.97 5.45
C PHE A 169 -0.71 -9.29 6.77
N ILE A 170 -1.61 -9.32 7.76
CA ILE A 170 -1.33 -8.79 9.10
C ILE A 170 -0.13 -9.50 9.73
N GLU A 171 -0.04 -10.81 9.60
CA GLU A 171 1.08 -11.61 10.12
C GLU A 171 2.40 -11.20 9.47
N ILE A 172 2.44 -11.04 8.15
CA ILE A 172 3.61 -10.52 7.42
C ILE A 172 4.03 -9.15 7.97
N PHE A 173 3.09 -8.22 8.07
CA PHE A 173 3.41 -6.88 8.60
C PHE A 173 3.93 -6.94 10.03
N ASN A 174 3.31 -7.71 10.91
CA ASN A 174 3.73 -7.84 12.30
C ASN A 174 5.13 -8.47 12.42
N GLU A 175 5.43 -9.53 11.67
CA GLU A 175 6.75 -10.18 11.66
C GLU A 175 7.83 -9.25 11.09
N GLN A 176 7.54 -8.51 10.04
CA GLN A 176 8.52 -7.60 9.45
C GLN A 176 8.70 -6.33 10.28
N MET A 177 7.64 -5.87 10.96
CA MET A 177 7.71 -4.72 11.86
C MET A 177 8.69 -4.94 13.01
N LYS A 178 8.80 -6.18 13.53
CA LYS A 178 9.78 -6.53 14.57
C LYS A 178 11.24 -6.23 14.19
N LYS A 179 11.55 -6.15 12.89
CA LYS A 179 12.90 -5.86 12.40
C LYS A 179 13.25 -4.37 12.47
N VAL A 180 12.26 -3.51 12.44
CA VAL A 180 12.43 -2.04 12.40
C VAL A 180 11.95 -1.36 13.67
N TYR A 181 11.20 -2.08 14.49
CA TYR A 181 10.58 -1.57 15.69
C TYR A 181 10.57 -2.62 16.82
N ASN A 182 10.91 -2.18 18.03
CA ASN A 182 10.86 -3.03 19.21
C ASN A 182 9.46 -3.02 19.81
N ILE A 183 8.65 -4.04 19.49
CA ILE A 183 7.28 -4.21 19.98
C ILE A 183 7.32 -4.39 21.49
N ASN A 184 6.60 -3.54 22.23
CA ASN A 184 6.52 -3.56 23.67
C ASN A 184 5.15 -4.07 24.14
N THR A 185 5.06 -5.34 24.49
CA THR A 185 3.82 -5.98 24.95
C THR A 185 3.62 -5.98 26.47
N SER A 186 4.38 -5.17 27.22
CA SER A 186 4.17 -5.02 28.67
C SER A 186 2.79 -4.48 29.03
N LYS A 187 2.20 -3.68 28.13
CA LYS A 187 0.80 -3.22 28.17
C LYS A 187 0.21 -3.37 26.76
N THR A 188 -1.06 -3.68 26.71
CA THR A 188 -1.81 -3.70 25.45
C THR A 188 -3.10 -2.92 25.59
N TYR A 189 -3.47 -2.18 24.57
CA TYR A 189 -4.70 -1.40 24.51
C TYR A 189 -5.62 -2.05 23.48
N PHE A 190 -6.85 -2.31 23.84
CA PHE A 190 -7.84 -2.89 22.95
C PHE A 190 -9.09 -2.02 22.90
N ASP A 191 -9.51 -1.69 21.70
CA ASP A 191 -10.79 -1.03 21.45
C ASP A 191 -11.44 -1.58 20.18
N CYS A 192 -12.76 -1.42 20.08
CA CYS A 192 -13.53 -1.79 18.91
C CYS A 192 -14.09 -0.52 18.24
N THR A 193 -14.18 -0.55 16.92
CA THR A 193 -14.87 0.46 16.13
C THR A 193 -15.79 -0.19 15.11
N ASN A 194 -16.71 0.60 14.53
CA ASN A 194 -17.66 0.13 13.55
C ASN A 194 -17.47 0.85 12.22
N PHE A 195 -17.63 0.13 11.12
CA PHE A 195 -17.79 0.67 9.78
C PHE A 195 -19.21 0.43 9.33
N TYR A 196 -19.93 1.46 8.95
CA TYR A 196 -21.30 1.34 8.44
C TYR A 196 -21.30 1.28 6.92
N PHE A 197 -22.35 0.65 6.39
CA PHE A 197 -22.58 0.48 4.96
C PHE A 197 -23.97 0.97 4.63
N GLU A 198 -24.08 1.96 3.77
CA GLU A 198 -25.34 2.50 3.28
C GLU A 198 -25.97 1.52 2.25
N ILE A 199 -26.44 0.39 2.75
CA ILE A 199 -27.07 -0.68 1.98
C ILE A 199 -28.38 -1.10 2.65
N ASP A 200 -29.36 -1.51 1.84
CA ASP A 200 -30.68 -1.91 2.34
C ASP A 200 -30.69 -3.33 2.92
N ARG A 201 -29.85 -4.20 2.39
CA ARG A 201 -29.82 -5.62 2.74
C ARG A 201 -28.57 -5.98 3.56
N GLU A 202 -28.82 -6.80 4.58
CA GLU A 202 -27.75 -7.45 5.34
C GLU A 202 -27.19 -8.64 4.55
N ASP A 203 -25.96 -9.00 4.82
CA ASP A 203 -25.33 -10.25 4.40
C ASP A 203 -24.74 -10.97 5.64
N ASP A 204 -23.94 -12.00 5.43
CA ASP A 204 -23.38 -12.79 6.55
C ASP A 204 -22.41 -12.01 7.43
N PHE A 205 -21.88 -10.90 6.95
CA PHE A 205 -20.85 -10.10 7.63
C PHE A 205 -21.32 -8.68 7.95
N ARG A 206 -22.01 -8.02 7.03
CA ARG A 206 -22.59 -6.69 7.24
C ARG A 206 -23.96 -6.83 7.91
N ARG A 207 -23.99 -6.71 9.23
CA ARG A 207 -25.18 -6.93 10.07
C ARG A 207 -25.56 -5.67 10.83
N LYS A 208 -26.86 -5.48 11.05
CA LYS A 208 -27.36 -4.43 11.95
C LYS A 208 -27.05 -4.80 13.38
N GLY A 209 -26.48 -3.84 14.11
CA GLY A 209 -26.06 -4.04 15.49
C GLY A 209 -25.86 -2.73 16.24
N PRO A 210 -25.40 -2.78 17.48
CA PRO A 210 -25.10 -1.57 18.26
C PRO A 210 -24.01 -0.75 17.57
N SER A 211 -24.40 0.39 16.99
CA SER A 211 -23.48 1.33 16.34
C SER A 211 -23.08 2.43 17.32
N LYS A 212 -21.79 2.79 17.35
CA LYS A 212 -21.28 3.94 18.13
C LYS A 212 -21.93 5.27 17.68
N GLU A 213 -22.38 5.35 16.44
CA GLU A 213 -23.03 6.51 15.83
C GLU A 213 -24.56 6.45 15.90
N ASN A 214 -25.16 5.43 16.53
CA ASN A 214 -26.60 5.18 16.60
C ASN A 214 -27.28 5.08 15.20
N ARG A 215 -26.55 4.61 14.19
CA ARG A 215 -27.07 4.37 12.85
C ARG A 215 -27.83 3.06 12.79
N LYS A 216 -28.78 2.99 11.84
CA LYS A 216 -29.58 1.78 11.55
C LYS A 216 -29.01 0.94 10.40
N ASP A 217 -27.96 1.45 9.76
CA ASP A 217 -27.30 0.78 8.63
C ASP A 217 -26.56 -0.47 9.11
N PRO A 218 -26.41 -1.49 8.26
CA PRO A 218 -25.55 -2.63 8.54
C PRO A 218 -24.10 -2.19 8.80
N ILE A 219 -23.49 -2.80 9.79
CA ILE A 219 -22.13 -2.47 10.23
C ILE A 219 -21.23 -3.71 10.19
N VAL A 220 -19.93 -3.47 10.05
CA VAL A 220 -18.86 -4.42 10.31
C VAL A 220 -18.03 -3.85 11.46
N SER A 221 -17.73 -4.67 12.42
CA SER A 221 -16.93 -4.28 13.59
C SER A 221 -15.49 -4.68 13.45
N LEU A 222 -14.58 -3.84 13.93
CA LEU A 222 -13.14 -4.05 13.98
C LEU A 222 -12.68 -3.95 15.44
N GLY A 223 -12.13 -5.04 15.97
CA GLY A 223 -11.35 -5.01 17.20
C GLY A 223 -9.87 -4.81 16.88
N LEU A 224 -9.24 -3.80 17.49
CA LEU A 224 -7.84 -3.45 17.28
C LEU A 224 -7.06 -3.56 18.59
N LEU A 225 -5.94 -4.27 18.57
CA LEU A 225 -5.01 -4.38 19.68
C LEU A 225 -3.73 -3.60 19.38
N LEU A 226 -3.35 -2.73 20.28
CA LEU A 226 -2.13 -1.92 20.21
C LEU A 226 -1.14 -2.38 21.30
N ASP A 227 0.15 -2.20 21.04
CA ASP A 227 1.21 -2.37 22.04
C ASP A 227 1.31 -1.17 23.02
N ALA A 228 2.27 -1.19 23.94
CA ALA A 228 2.47 -0.14 24.95
C ALA A 228 2.77 1.25 24.34
N ASN A 229 3.27 1.29 23.11
CA ASN A 229 3.55 2.53 22.38
C ASN A 229 2.47 2.86 21.33
N GLN A 230 1.31 2.21 21.43
CA GLN A 230 0.14 2.42 20.56
C GLN A 230 0.36 1.97 19.09
N ILE A 231 1.30 1.06 18.85
CA ILE A 231 1.49 0.45 17.54
C ILE A 231 0.51 -0.73 17.38
N PRO A 232 -0.25 -0.81 16.29
CA PRO A 232 -1.15 -1.94 16.02
C PRO A 232 -0.36 -3.26 15.91
N ILE A 233 -0.75 -4.25 16.70
CA ILE A 233 -0.14 -5.59 16.73
C ILE A 233 -1.13 -6.71 16.44
N GLY A 234 -2.42 -6.44 16.48
CA GLY A 234 -3.46 -7.40 16.17
C GLY A 234 -4.78 -6.77 15.84
N MET A 235 -5.55 -7.43 14.98
CA MET A 235 -6.90 -7.01 14.68
C MET A 235 -7.79 -8.20 14.35
N LYS A 236 -9.09 -8.02 14.50
CA LYS A 236 -10.11 -8.95 14.07
C LYS A 236 -11.33 -8.21 13.56
N LEU A 237 -11.76 -8.55 12.35
CA LEU A 237 -13.05 -8.14 11.82
C LEU A 237 -14.13 -9.13 12.26
N PHE A 238 -15.33 -8.65 12.55
CA PHE A 238 -16.46 -9.49 12.95
C PHE A 238 -17.79 -8.83 12.58
N PRO A 239 -18.88 -9.64 12.41
CA PRO A 239 -20.20 -9.13 12.09
C PRO A 239 -20.72 -8.11 13.11
N GLY A 240 -21.44 -7.10 12.62
CA GLY A 240 -21.90 -5.98 13.45
C GLY A 240 -22.88 -6.33 14.56
N ASN A 241 -23.54 -7.49 14.49
CA ASN A 241 -24.45 -8.01 15.52
C ASN A 241 -23.75 -8.86 16.59
N GLU A 242 -22.46 -9.12 16.45
CA GLU A 242 -21.71 -9.89 17.44
C GLU A 242 -21.24 -8.99 18.61
N SER A 243 -21.09 -9.64 19.77
CA SER A 243 -20.60 -8.95 20.98
C SER A 243 -19.08 -8.71 20.89
N GLU A 244 -18.65 -7.50 21.23
CA GLU A 244 -17.22 -7.11 21.29
C GLU A 244 -16.44 -7.87 22.39
N LYS A 245 -17.13 -8.31 23.46
CA LYS A 245 -16.48 -8.91 24.65
C LYS A 245 -15.63 -10.14 24.40
N PRO A 246 -16.04 -11.12 23.56
CA PRO A 246 -15.20 -12.27 23.23
C PRO A 246 -14.00 -11.93 22.35
N ILE A 247 -14.12 -10.90 21.52
CA ILE A 247 -13.12 -10.53 20.51
C ILE A 247 -11.77 -10.19 21.13
N LEU A 248 -11.77 -9.49 22.28
CA LEU A 248 -10.56 -9.23 23.06
C LEU A 248 -9.78 -10.52 23.34
N ARG A 249 -10.47 -11.56 23.84
CA ARG A 249 -9.84 -12.83 24.19
C ARG A 249 -9.29 -13.55 22.96
N ASP A 250 -10.06 -13.57 21.88
CA ASP A 250 -9.68 -14.21 20.62
C ASP A 250 -8.42 -13.60 20.04
N VAL A 251 -8.33 -12.26 19.99
CA VAL A 251 -7.17 -11.53 19.46
C VAL A 251 -5.94 -11.81 20.31
N ILE A 252 -6.05 -11.67 21.64
CA ILE A 252 -4.92 -11.90 22.56
C ILE A 252 -4.46 -13.36 22.49
N GLN A 253 -5.39 -14.32 22.52
CA GLN A 253 -5.06 -15.74 22.45
C GLN A 253 -4.39 -16.10 21.11
N GLY A 254 -4.86 -15.54 20.02
CA GLY A 254 -4.25 -15.72 18.69
C GLY A 254 -2.81 -15.23 18.66
N LEU A 255 -2.52 -14.05 19.22
CA LEU A 255 -1.18 -13.48 19.28
C LEU A 255 -0.24 -14.24 20.24
N LYS A 256 -0.77 -14.70 21.38
CA LYS A 256 0.01 -15.54 22.32
C LYS A 256 0.37 -16.88 21.69
N LYS A 257 -0.55 -17.55 20.99
CA LYS A 257 -0.28 -18.81 20.27
C LYS A 257 0.82 -18.65 19.19
N LYS A 258 0.93 -17.48 18.58
CA LYS A 258 1.95 -17.16 17.57
C LYS A 258 3.23 -16.59 18.19
N ASN A 259 3.39 -16.58 19.50
CA ASN A 259 4.51 -15.95 20.22
C ASN A 259 4.73 -14.47 19.86
N GLN A 260 3.67 -13.78 19.51
CA GLN A 260 3.71 -12.34 19.22
C GLN A 260 3.53 -11.47 20.46
N ILE A 261 2.92 -12.04 21.51
CA ILE A 261 2.90 -11.48 22.86
C ILE A 261 3.64 -12.46 23.78
N ALA A 262 4.74 -12.03 24.36
CA ALA A 262 5.56 -12.82 25.27
C ALA A 262 5.44 -12.32 26.71
N GLY A 263 5.43 -13.25 27.68
CA GLY A 263 5.41 -12.92 29.10
C GLY A 263 4.08 -12.38 29.61
N LYS A 264 4.13 -11.68 30.76
CA LYS A 264 2.98 -11.01 31.36
C LYS A 264 2.71 -9.68 30.66
N THR A 265 1.45 -9.39 30.40
CA THR A 265 0.98 -8.13 29.86
C THR A 265 -0.15 -7.55 30.71
N ILE A 266 -0.37 -6.25 30.64
CA ILE A 266 -1.53 -5.59 31.25
C ILE A 266 -2.48 -5.21 30.10
N HIS A 267 -3.67 -5.80 30.09
CA HIS A 267 -4.70 -5.48 29.11
C HIS A 267 -5.51 -4.26 29.55
N VAL A 268 -5.48 -3.21 28.75
CA VAL A 268 -6.24 -1.97 28.99
C VAL A 268 -7.40 -1.92 28.00
N ALA A 269 -8.62 -1.75 28.49
CA ALA A 269 -9.81 -1.65 27.65
C ALA A 269 -10.90 -0.78 28.31
N ASP A 270 -11.86 -0.36 27.49
CA ASP A 270 -12.97 0.47 27.92
C ASP A 270 -14.02 -0.30 28.72
N LYS A 271 -15.08 0.41 29.20
CA LYS A 271 -16.18 -0.16 29.98
C LYS A 271 -17.01 -1.19 29.22
N GLY A 272 -17.09 -1.10 27.89
CA GLY A 272 -17.83 -2.04 27.04
C GLY A 272 -17.27 -3.46 27.10
N LEU A 273 -15.95 -3.56 27.32
CA LEU A 273 -15.21 -4.80 27.38
C LEU A 273 -15.04 -5.35 28.80
N ASN A 274 -15.46 -4.58 29.81
CA ASN A 274 -15.41 -5.00 31.22
C ASN A 274 -16.49 -6.06 31.49
N CYS A 275 -16.08 -7.32 31.56
CA CYS A 275 -16.94 -8.44 31.95
C CYS A 275 -16.16 -9.50 32.73
N THR A 276 -16.87 -10.32 33.49
CA THR A 276 -16.28 -11.38 34.31
C THR A 276 -15.38 -12.32 33.51
N GLN A 277 -15.79 -12.67 32.28
CA GLN A 277 -15.02 -13.57 31.42
C GLN A 277 -13.68 -12.96 30.97
N ASN A 278 -13.62 -11.65 30.68
CA ASN A 278 -12.38 -10.98 30.29
C ASN A 278 -11.42 -10.84 31.48
N ILE A 279 -11.98 -10.60 32.68
CA ILE A 279 -11.21 -10.56 33.92
C ILE A 279 -10.65 -11.97 34.25
N ALA A 280 -11.50 -13.01 34.20
CA ALA A 280 -11.09 -14.39 34.42
C ALA A 280 -9.98 -14.80 33.44
N PHE A 281 -10.17 -14.54 32.14
CA PHE A 281 -9.20 -14.81 31.10
C PHE A 281 -7.83 -14.17 31.39
N SER A 282 -7.79 -12.91 31.80
CA SER A 282 -6.53 -12.23 32.15
C SER A 282 -5.85 -12.93 33.34
N LYS A 283 -6.61 -13.24 34.40
CA LYS A 283 -6.08 -13.93 35.59
C LYS A 283 -5.55 -15.34 35.29
N GLU A 284 -6.28 -16.13 34.50
CA GLU A 284 -5.90 -17.47 34.09
C GLU A 284 -4.61 -17.49 33.27
N ASN A 285 -4.38 -16.45 32.45
CA ASN A 285 -3.15 -16.29 31.69
C ASN A 285 -2.01 -15.65 32.49
N GLY A 286 -2.21 -15.31 33.77
CA GLY A 286 -1.23 -14.61 34.60
C GLY A 286 -1.01 -13.15 34.21
N ASP A 287 -1.93 -12.58 33.42
CA ASP A 287 -1.90 -11.20 32.94
C ASP A 287 -2.57 -10.24 33.93
N GLY A 288 -2.19 -8.96 33.85
CA GLY A 288 -2.92 -7.88 34.51
C GLY A 288 -4.07 -7.36 33.62
N TYR A 289 -4.98 -6.61 34.23
CA TYR A 289 -6.03 -5.92 33.49
C TYR A 289 -6.34 -4.56 34.12
N LEU A 290 -6.70 -3.60 33.27
CA LEU A 290 -7.19 -2.27 33.65
C LEU A 290 -8.41 -1.96 32.78
N PHE A 291 -9.60 -2.29 33.29
CA PHE A 291 -10.86 -2.05 32.58
C PHE A 291 -11.66 -0.96 33.29
N SER A 292 -12.13 0.02 32.52
CA SER A 292 -12.99 1.04 33.08
C SER A 292 -14.35 0.46 33.46
N LYS A 293 -14.99 1.06 34.48
CA LYS A 293 -16.31 0.67 34.98
C LYS A 293 -17.23 1.87 35.00
N SER A 294 -18.49 1.70 34.66
CA SER A 294 -19.46 2.77 34.68
C SER A 294 -19.81 3.13 36.13
N VAL A 295 -19.65 4.38 36.52
CA VAL A 295 -20.02 4.87 37.83
C VAL A 295 -21.52 4.69 38.10
N LYS A 296 -22.36 4.82 37.05
CA LYS A 296 -23.82 4.67 37.13
C LYS A 296 -24.25 3.27 37.63
N THR A 297 -23.47 2.25 37.35
CA THR A 297 -23.79 0.85 37.68
C THR A 297 -23.00 0.31 38.87
N LEU A 298 -22.25 1.17 39.57
CA LEU A 298 -21.54 0.76 40.80
C LEU A 298 -22.50 0.51 41.95
N PRO A 299 -22.19 -0.43 42.88
CA PRO A 299 -22.84 -0.52 44.18
C PRO A 299 -22.75 0.81 44.90
N GLU A 300 -23.76 1.14 45.71
CA GLU A 300 -23.83 2.45 46.38
C GLU A 300 -22.58 2.78 47.21
N LYS A 301 -22.00 1.81 47.88
CA LYS A 301 -20.74 1.97 48.64
C LYS A 301 -19.57 2.42 47.74
N GLU A 302 -19.38 1.75 46.61
CA GLU A 302 -18.32 2.07 45.62
C GLU A 302 -18.61 3.42 44.93
N LYS A 303 -19.90 3.68 44.67
CA LYS A 303 -20.34 4.92 44.05
C LYS A 303 -20.09 6.16 44.94
N LYS A 304 -20.43 6.08 46.22
CA LYS A 304 -20.11 7.12 47.22
C LYS A 304 -18.61 7.38 47.30
N TRP A 305 -17.81 6.28 47.33
CA TRP A 305 -16.36 6.39 47.36
C TRP A 305 -15.80 7.09 46.10
N VAL A 306 -16.24 6.72 44.91
CA VAL A 306 -15.77 7.33 43.63
C VAL A 306 -16.24 8.78 43.50
N LEU A 307 -17.43 9.13 44.00
CA LEU A 307 -17.99 10.48 43.95
C LEU A 307 -17.49 11.38 45.08
N LEU A 308 -16.56 10.89 45.91
CA LEU A 308 -16.03 11.65 47.05
C LEU A 308 -17.07 11.97 48.12
N ASP A 309 -18.17 11.20 48.21
CA ASP A 309 -19.22 11.35 49.22
C ASP A 309 -18.81 10.79 50.60
N ASN A 310 -17.55 10.40 50.77
CA ASN A 310 -17.01 9.81 51.99
C ASN A 310 -16.26 10.88 52.79
N GLU A 311 -16.53 10.94 54.11
CA GLU A 311 -15.82 11.77 55.08
C GLU A 311 -14.31 11.42 55.23
N ASP A 312 -13.85 10.29 54.61
CA ASP A 312 -12.50 9.77 54.71
C ASP A 312 -11.52 10.40 53.69
N TRP A 313 -11.99 11.24 52.78
CA TRP A 313 -11.12 11.92 51.86
C TRP A 313 -10.35 13.06 52.55
N LYS A 314 -9.04 12.92 52.63
CA LYS A 314 -8.15 13.98 53.09
C LYS A 314 -7.58 14.74 51.90
N GLU A 315 -7.70 16.03 51.90
CA GLU A 315 -7.02 16.92 50.97
C GLU A 315 -5.49 16.69 51.09
N ILE A 316 -4.85 16.24 50.05
CA ILE A 316 -3.38 16.24 50.01
C ILE A 316 -2.98 17.69 49.77
N LYS A 317 -2.59 18.37 50.83
CA LYS A 317 -1.95 19.67 50.69
C LYS A 317 -0.54 19.46 50.19
N ASN A 318 -0.26 20.04 48.99
CA ASN A 318 1.09 20.12 48.42
C ASN A 318 2.00 20.94 49.30
#